data_3c963833c4a2cdabe2bf1d074e167370
#
_entry.id   3c963833c4a2cdabe2bf1d074e167370
#
_cell.length_a   1.000
_cell.length_b   1.000
_cell.length_c   1.000
_cell.angle_alpha   90.00
_cell.angle_beta   90.00
_cell.angle_gamma   90.00
#
_symmetry.space_group_name_H-M   'P 1'
#
loop_
_entity.id
_entity.type
_entity.pdbx_description
1 polymer ?
#
loop_
_entity_poly.entity_id
_entity_poly.type
_entity_poly.pdbx_seq_one_letter_code
_entity_poly.pdbx_strand_id
1 'polypeptide(L)'
;MTKLTINKYAAKKISQGIAVLDARDFPGNSYTEGFADLYFEHQFVSKAYFSRQNKGIGWTVTSTDFSQLLTDAKNKRKTYAQDSSTTAYRIFNQDGDGFGGMTIDIYGDYALFSWYNAFIYTLKDEILSAFQTVFPEILGAYEKVRFESKLPISSHIYGKVAPEKFIILENGVKYQVFLNDGLMTGIFLDQHEVRGALLEYLAAGKDILNLFSYTAAFSVASAMGGAK
;
A
#
# COMPACT_ATOMS: atom_id res chain seq x y z
N MET A 1 3.77 27.18 -0.90
CA MET A 1 3.38 26.10 0.02
C MET A 1 3.02 26.71 1.36
N THR A 2 1.93 26.28 1.99
CA THR A 2 1.46 26.83 3.28
C THR A 2 2.45 26.45 4.38
N LYS A 3 2.79 27.41 5.27
CA LYS A 3 3.63 27.16 6.45
C LYS A 3 2.74 26.99 7.67
N LEU A 4 2.90 25.90 8.40
CA LEU A 4 2.13 25.60 9.61
C LEU A 4 3.04 25.34 10.80
N THR A 5 2.67 25.93 11.95
CA THR A 5 3.38 25.68 13.21
C THR A 5 2.78 24.47 13.92
N ILE A 6 3.62 23.55 14.34
CA ILE A 6 3.26 22.39 15.16
C ILE A 6 3.70 22.58 16.60
N ASN A 7 3.09 21.84 17.53
CA ASN A 7 3.49 21.86 18.93
C ASN A 7 4.68 20.91 19.19
N LYS A 8 5.26 20.99 20.40
CA LYS A 8 6.41 20.17 20.83
C LYS A 8 6.12 18.67 20.76
N TYR A 9 4.88 18.25 21.06
CA TYR A 9 4.48 16.85 21.00
C TYR A 9 4.53 16.32 19.57
N ALA A 10 3.99 17.08 18.62
CA ALA A 10 4.03 16.72 17.20
C ALA A 10 5.48 16.68 16.67
N ALA A 11 6.32 17.67 17.01
CA ALA A 11 7.73 17.65 16.60
C ALA A 11 8.45 16.40 17.11
N LYS A 12 8.23 16.01 18.39
CA LYS A 12 8.79 14.78 18.95
C LYS A 12 8.25 13.52 18.24
N LYS A 13 6.94 13.45 18.00
CA LYS A 13 6.30 12.35 17.29
C LYS A 13 6.91 12.14 15.89
N ILE A 14 7.08 13.22 15.14
CA ILE A 14 7.68 13.20 13.80
C ILE A 14 9.15 12.76 13.86
N SER A 15 9.93 13.25 14.83
CA SER A 15 11.33 12.82 15.01
C SER A 15 11.48 11.33 15.36
N GLN A 16 10.41 10.68 15.83
CA GLN A 16 10.33 9.24 16.10
C GLN A 16 9.83 8.43 14.90
N GLY A 17 9.62 9.06 13.73
CA GLY A 17 9.15 8.41 12.51
C GLY A 17 7.63 8.20 12.43
N ILE A 18 6.84 8.82 13.32
CA ILE A 18 5.38 8.75 13.25
C ILE A 18 4.90 9.79 12.26
N ALA A 19 4.41 9.32 11.11
CA ALA A 19 4.02 10.19 10.00
C ALA A 19 2.60 10.77 10.12
N VAL A 20 1.68 10.06 10.77
CA VAL A 20 0.27 10.48 10.87
C VAL A 20 0.13 11.74 11.73
N LEU A 21 -0.60 12.72 11.20
CA LEU A 21 -0.89 14.00 11.83
C LEU A 21 -2.31 14.04 12.40
N ASP A 22 -2.44 14.59 13.61
CA ASP A 22 -3.70 14.79 14.31
C ASP A 22 -4.02 16.28 14.46
N ALA A 23 -5.30 16.62 14.62
CA ALA A 23 -5.71 18.02 14.89
C ALA A 23 -5.03 18.63 16.13
N ARG A 24 -4.71 17.78 17.13
CA ARG A 24 -4.00 18.19 18.36
C ARG A 24 -2.57 18.62 18.13
N ASP A 25 -1.98 18.27 16.97
CA ASP A 25 -0.61 18.63 16.63
C ASP A 25 -0.45 20.12 16.30
N PHE A 26 -1.58 20.81 16.02
CA PHE A 26 -1.61 22.18 15.52
C PHE A 26 -2.26 23.14 16.52
N PRO A 27 -1.53 24.11 17.08
CA PRO A 27 -2.12 25.16 17.86
C PRO A 27 -3.02 26.04 16.98
N GLY A 28 -4.31 26.16 17.34
CA GLY A 28 -5.26 27.00 16.62
C GLY A 28 -6.05 26.32 15.49
N ASN A 29 -5.91 25.02 15.28
CA ASN A 29 -6.73 24.19 14.37
C ASN A 29 -6.86 24.74 12.93
N SER A 30 -5.88 25.48 12.41
CA SER A 30 -5.91 26.03 11.06
C SER A 30 -5.01 25.21 10.12
N TYR A 31 -5.62 24.28 9.40
CA TYR A 31 -4.99 23.58 8.26
C TYR A 31 -6.01 23.51 7.11
N THR A 32 -5.48 23.56 5.89
CA THR A 32 -6.26 23.39 4.66
C THR A 32 -5.81 22.12 3.95
N GLU A 33 -6.69 21.49 3.19
CA GLU A 33 -6.34 20.35 2.35
C GLU A 33 -5.23 20.74 1.36
N GLY A 34 -4.23 19.85 1.21
CA GLY A 34 -3.07 20.07 0.35
C GLY A 34 -1.74 20.01 1.07
N PHE A 35 -0.68 20.38 0.35
CA PHE A 35 0.68 20.37 0.89
C PHE A 35 0.98 21.54 1.81
N ALA A 36 1.79 21.28 2.84
CA ALA A 36 2.31 22.28 3.76
C ALA A 36 3.71 21.94 4.26
N ASP A 37 4.46 22.96 4.66
CA ASP A 37 5.70 22.84 5.39
C ASP A 37 5.44 23.02 6.90
N LEU A 38 5.91 22.09 7.72
CA LEU A 38 5.73 22.08 9.17
C LEU A 38 6.93 22.68 9.86
N TYR A 39 6.67 23.57 10.81
CA TYR A 39 7.68 24.27 11.61
C TYR A 39 7.43 24.11 13.11
N PHE A 40 8.51 23.92 13.86
CA PHE A 40 8.51 24.01 15.32
C PHE A 40 9.60 25.01 15.76
N GLU A 41 9.24 26.00 16.60
CA GLU A 41 10.17 27.05 17.05
C GLU A 41 10.94 27.71 15.90
N HIS A 42 10.24 28.05 14.81
CA HIS A 42 10.77 28.63 13.57
C HIS A 42 11.70 27.72 12.74
N GLN A 43 11.96 26.50 13.17
CA GLN A 43 12.76 25.52 12.43
C GLN A 43 11.86 24.63 11.58
N PHE A 44 12.29 24.36 10.33
CA PHE A 44 11.62 23.40 9.47
C PHE A 44 11.75 21.99 10.05
N VAL A 45 10.62 21.28 10.14
CA VAL A 45 10.57 19.91 10.68
C VAL A 45 10.34 18.90 9.56
N SER A 46 9.32 19.09 8.72
CA SER A 46 8.96 18.17 7.66
C SER A 46 8.04 18.82 6.64
N LYS A 47 7.98 18.23 5.45
CA LYS A 47 6.85 18.43 4.53
C LYS A 47 5.68 17.56 4.98
N ALA A 48 4.46 17.99 4.68
CA ALA A 48 3.24 17.25 4.97
C ALA A 48 2.19 17.51 3.90
N TYR A 49 1.16 16.68 3.89
CA TYR A 49 -0.10 17.00 3.22
C TYR A 49 -1.27 16.70 4.15
N PHE A 50 -2.38 17.37 3.91
CA PHE A 50 -3.62 17.27 4.65
C PHE A 50 -4.75 16.77 3.75
N SER A 51 -5.54 15.84 4.27
CA SER A 51 -6.75 15.35 3.65
C SER A 51 -7.66 14.72 4.70
N ARG A 52 -8.96 14.69 4.45
CA ARG A 52 -9.89 13.94 5.30
C ARG A 52 -9.64 12.44 5.17
N GLN A 53 -9.57 11.76 6.31
CA GLN A 53 -9.35 10.32 6.40
C GLN A 53 -9.90 9.77 7.72
N ASN A 54 -9.98 8.43 7.83
CA ASN A 54 -10.54 7.78 9.01
C ASN A 54 -9.67 7.92 10.27
N LYS A 55 -8.34 8.10 10.12
CA LYS A 55 -7.39 8.30 11.21
C LYS A 55 -6.47 9.46 10.87
N GLY A 56 -6.42 10.45 11.78
CA GLY A 56 -5.62 11.65 11.58
C GLY A 56 -6.23 12.62 10.55
N ILE A 57 -5.49 13.63 10.20
CA ILE A 57 -5.87 14.71 9.28
C ILE A 57 -4.90 14.88 8.11
N GLY A 58 -3.79 14.15 8.12
CA GLY A 58 -2.74 14.19 7.11
C GLY A 58 -1.56 13.31 7.48
N TRP A 59 -0.52 13.40 6.65
CA TRP A 59 0.75 12.71 6.84
C TRP A 59 1.94 13.63 6.59
N THR A 60 3.01 13.44 7.33
CA THR A 60 4.32 13.91 6.88
C THR A 60 4.77 13.09 5.69
N VAL A 61 5.54 13.70 4.79
CA VAL A 61 6.07 13.05 3.59
C VAL A 61 7.58 13.27 3.52
N THR A 62 8.30 12.24 3.06
CA THR A 62 9.77 12.33 2.91
C THR A 62 10.16 13.03 1.62
N SER A 63 9.35 12.90 0.59
CA SER A 63 9.52 13.55 -0.71
C SER A 63 8.16 13.81 -1.35
N THR A 64 8.11 14.74 -2.29
CA THR A 64 7.01 14.94 -3.23
C THR A 64 7.38 14.48 -4.65
N ASP A 65 8.57 13.96 -4.86
CA ASP A 65 9.02 13.33 -6.10
C ASP A 65 8.60 11.86 -6.10
N PHE A 66 7.52 11.54 -6.79
CA PHE A 66 7.00 10.18 -6.89
C PHE A 66 7.95 9.24 -7.64
N SER A 67 8.73 9.72 -8.60
CA SER A 67 9.72 8.88 -9.30
C SER A 67 10.81 8.40 -8.34
N GLN A 68 11.28 9.29 -7.46
CA GLN A 68 12.25 8.94 -6.43
C GLN A 68 11.65 7.97 -5.40
N LEU A 69 10.45 8.26 -4.87
CA LEU A 69 9.76 7.40 -3.89
C LEU A 69 9.53 5.98 -4.43
N LEU A 70 9.09 5.87 -5.68
CA LEU A 70 8.84 4.59 -6.34
C LEU A 70 10.13 3.82 -6.65
N THR A 71 11.20 4.52 -7.03
CA THR A 71 12.53 3.94 -7.23
C THR A 71 13.07 3.37 -5.92
N ASP A 72 12.97 4.12 -4.83
CA ASP A 72 13.40 3.66 -3.51
C ASP A 72 12.59 2.45 -3.03
N ALA A 73 11.27 2.46 -3.25
CA ALA A 73 10.38 1.35 -2.95
C ALA A 73 10.73 0.09 -3.77
N LYS A 74 11.03 0.25 -5.08
CA LYS A 74 11.51 -0.83 -5.96
C LYS A 74 12.81 -1.45 -5.44
N ASN A 75 13.76 -0.62 -5.05
CA ASN A 75 15.05 -1.07 -4.51
C ASN A 75 14.91 -1.83 -3.19
N LYS A 76 14.04 -1.36 -2.27
CA LYS A 76 13.76 -2.06 -0.99
C LYS A 76 13.19 -3.47 -1.20
N ARG A 77 12.48 -3.72 -2.31
CA ARG A 77 11.77 -4.99 -2.57
C ARG A 77 12.40 -5.81 -3.70
N LYS A 78 13.66 -5.54 -4.01
CA LYS A 78 14.40 -6.23 -5.06
C LYS A 78 14.42 -7.75 -4.88
N THR A 79 14.46 -8.24 -3.65
CA THR A 79 14.42 -9.68 -3.33
C THR A 79 13.10 -10.33 -3.77
N TYR A 80 11.95 -9.67 -3.52
CA TYR A 80 10.66 -10.17 -4.01
C TYR A 80 10.57 -10.18 -5.53
N ALA A 81 11.06 -9.14 -6.18
CA ALA A 81 11.05 -9.05 -7.65
C ALA A 81 11.94 -10.13 -8.32
N GLN A 82 12.91 -10.68 -7.61
CA GLN A 82 13.83 -11.74 -8.09
C GLN A 82 13.35 -13.14 -7.71
N ASP A 83 12.35 -13.27 -6.85
CA ASP A 83 11.81 -14.56 -6.42
C ASP A 83 10.77 -15.07 -7.42
N SER A 84 11.16 -16.10 -8.20
CA SER A 84 10.24 -16.72 -9.17
C SER A 84 9.12 -17.54 -8.51
N SER A 85 9.21 -17.85 -7.22
CA SER A 85 8.18 -18.57 -6.47
C SER A 85 7.06 -17.65 -5.96
N THR A 86 7.28 -16.30 -6.01
CA THR A 86 6.33 -15.31 -5.51
C THR A 86 6.16 -14.19 -6.52
N THR A 87 4.98 -14.11 -7.14
CA THR A 87 4.66 -13.12 -8.18
C THR A 87 3.70 -12.03 -7.72
N ALA A 88 3.33 -12.03 -6.42
CA ALA A 88 2.45 -11.01 -5.87
C ALA A 88 2.99 -10.48 -4.53
N TYR A 89 3.20 -9.17 -4.45
CA TYR A 89 3.75 -8.51 -3.27
C TYR A 89 3.44 -7.01 -3.27
N ARG A 90 3.50 -6.38 -2.08
CA ARG A 90 3.35 -4.93 -1.95
C ARG A 90 4.62 -4.22 -2.33
N ILE A 91 4.55 -3.39 -3.40
CA ILE A 91 5.69 -2.60 -3.88
C ILE A 91 5.78 -1.22 -3.22
N PHE A 92 4.65 -0.65 -2.78
CA PHE A 92 4.60 0.64 -2.09
C PHE A 92 3.62 0.58 -0.91
N ASN A 93 4.09 0.94 0.30
CA ASN A 93 3.34 0.79 1.54
C ASN A 93 3.23 2.12 2.31
N GLN A 94 2.45 3.05 1.80
CA GLN A 94 2.09 4.29 2.50
C GLN A 94 3.32 5.03 3.08
N ASP A 95 3.19 5.51 4.32
CA ASP A 95 4.23 6.22 5.08
C ASP A 95 5.49 5.36 5.33
N GLY A 96 5.40 4.04 5.33
CA GLY A 96 6.56 3.14 5.34
C GLY A 96 7.50 3.33 4.14
N ASP A 97 6.98 3.86 3.02
CA ASP A 97 7.74 4.26 1.83
C ASP A 97 7.75 5.78 1.62
N GLY A 98 7.43 6.53 2.67
CA GLY A 98 7.62 7.99 2.72
C GLY A 98 6.44 8.82 2.23
N PHE A 99 5.31 8.22 1.83
CA PHE A 99 4.12 8.95 1.43
C PHE A 99 2.84 8.18 1.78
N GLY A 100 2.17 8.57 2.87
CA GLY A 100 0.93 7.94 3.33
C GLY A 100 -0.24 8.13 2.35
N GLY A 101 -1.32 7.36 2.53
CA GLY A 101 -2.58 7.52 1.80
C GLY A 101 -2.71 6.69 0.53
N MET A 102 -1.69 5.93 0.13
CA MET A 102 -1.79 4.96 -0.97
C MET A 102 -0.98 3.69 -0.70
N THR A 103 -1.41 2.58 -1.29
CA THR A 103 -0.58 1.39 -1.46
C THR A 103 -0.55 0.99 -2.93
N ILE A 104 0.53 0.34 -3.34
CA ILE A 104 0.64 -0.28 -4.66
C ILE A 104 1.07 -1.71 -4.46
N ASP A 105 0.28 -2.64 -4.98
CA ASP A 105 0.54 -4.07 -4.95
C ASP A 105 0.83 -4.56 -6.37
N ILE A 106 1.84 -5.40 -6.54
CA ILE A 106 2.12 -6.11 -7.79
C ILE A 106 1.42 -7.45 -7.77
N TYR A 107 0.85 -7.85 -8.89
CA TYR A 107 0.27 -9.17 -9.15
C TYR A 107 0.76 -9.62 -10.54
N GLY A 108 1.83 -10.39 -10.60
CA GLY A 108 2.48 -10.73 -11.87
C GLY A 108 2.84 -9.49 -12.69
N ASP A 109 2.28 -9.40 -13.89
CA ASP A 109 2.49 -8.27 -14.81
C ASP A 109 1.52 -7.09 -14.60
N TYR A 110 0.77 -7.08 -13.49
CA TYR A 110 -0.25 -6.07 -13.21
C TYR A 110 0.01 -5.36 -11.89
N ALA A 111 -0.39 -4.09 -11.81
CA ALA A 111 -0.37 -3.31 -10.58
C ALA A 111 -1.79 -3.01 -10.07
N LEU A 112 -1.93 -2.93 -8.74
CA LEU A 112 -3.14 -2.52 -8.08
C LEU A 112 -2.86 -1.35 -7.15
N PHE A 113 -3.41 -0.19 -7.46
CA PHE A 113 -3.36 1.01 -6.63
C PHE A 113 -4.53 1.01 -5.64
N SER A 114 -4.27 1.28 -4.37
CA SER A 114 -5.33 1.54 -3.39
C SER A 114 -5.18 2.97 -2.85
N TRP A 115 -6.25 3.76 -2.99
CA TRP A 115 -6.31 5.17 -2.62
C TRP A 115 -7.13 5.33 -1.33
N TYR A 116 -6.55 5.92 -0.31
CA TYR A 116 -7.17 6.00 1.02
C TYR A 116 -7.73 7.37 1.38
N ASN A 117 -7.48 8.41 0.58
CA ASN A 117 -8.08 9.73 0.77
C ASN A 117 -8.19 10.50 -0.56
N ALA A 118 -9.03 11.55 -0.53
CA ALA A 118 -9.35 12.34 -1.72
C ALA A 118 -8.15 13.14 -2.24
N PHE A 119 -7.28 13.67 -1.37
CA PHE A 119 -6.16 14.49 -1.81
C PHE A 119 -5.13 13.67 -2.61
N ILE A 120 -4.72 12.49 -2.10
CA ILE A 120 -3.80 11.64 -2.86
C ILE A 120 -4.38 11.21 -4.21
N TYR A 121 -5.71 11.04 -4.28
CA TYR A 121 -6.39 10.72 -5.53
C TYR A 121 -6.29 11.85 -6.56
N THR A 122 -6.20 13.12 -6.13
CA THR A 122 -5.97 14.25 -7.06
C THR A 122 -4.59 14.22 -7.73
N LEU A 123 -3.63 13.51 -7.14
CA LEU A 123 -2.27 13.31 -7.64
C LEU A 123 -2.13 12.04 -8.51
N LYS A 124 -3.23 11.34 -8.77
CA LYS A 124 -3.26 10.04 -9.45
C LYS A 124 -2.48 10.05 -10.77
N ASP A 125 -2.72 11.02 -11.63
CA ASP A 125 -2.10 11.07 -12.97
C ASP A 125 -0.58 11.25 -12.88
N GLU A 126 -0.11 12.08 -11.94
CA GLU A 126 1.33 12.26 -11.67
C GLU A 126 1.96 10.98 -11.15
N ILE A 127 1.29 10.30 -10.18
CA ILE A 127 1.75 9.04 -9.61
C ILE A 127 1.79 7.93 -10.66
N LEU A 128 0.76 7.83 -11.51
CA LEU A 128 0.72 6.84 -12.59
C LEU A 128 1.81 7.09 -13.63
N SER A 129 2.06 8.33 -14.01
CA SER A 129 3.15 8.68 -14.94
C SER A 129 4.52 8.30 -14.38
N ALA A 130 4.77 8.61 -13.10
CA ALA A 130 6.00 8.20 -12.41
C ALA A 130 6.11 6.68 -12.32
N PHE A 131 5.00 5.99 -12.00
CA PHE A 131 4.97 4.52 -11.90
C PHE A 131 5.30 3.86 -13.25
N GLN A 132 4.69 4.28 -14.34
CA GLN A 132 4.97 3.75 -15.68
C GLN A 132 6.43 3.94 -16.10
N THR A 133 7.06 5.04 -15.66
CA THR A 133 8.49 5.30 -15.91
C THR A 133 9.39 4.35 -15.11
N VAL A 134 9.07 4.10 -13.83
CA VAL A 134 9.89 3.26 -12.94
C VAL A 134 9.64 1.76 -13.15
N PHE A 135 8.43 1.38 -13.59
CA PHE A 135 7.98 -0.01 -13.80
C PHE A 135 7.47 -0.22 -15.24
N PRO A 136 8.31 -0.03 -16.27
CA PRO A 136 7.88 -0.19 -17.68
C PRO A 136 7.50 -1.63 -18.03
N GLU A 137 7.89 -2.60 -17.19
CA GLU A 137 7.54 -4.02 -17.32
C GLU A 137 6.07 -4.33 -17.00
N ILE A 138 5.37 -3.45 -16.27
CA ILE A 138 3.96 -3.67 -15.88
C ILE A 138 3.03 -3.40 -17.05
N LEU A 139 2.27 -4.42 -17.44
CA LEU A 139 1.42 -4.40 -18.64
C LEU A 139 0.10 -3.65 -18.45
N GLY A 140 -0.43 -3.61 -17.23
CA GLY A 140 -1.69 -2.94 -16.94
C GLY A 140 -1.91 -2.70 -15.45
N ALA A 141 -2.84 -1.82 -15.13
CA ALA A 141 -3.13 -1.50 -13.75
C ALA A 141 -4.62 -1.31 -13.44
N TYR A 142 -4.92 -1.54 -12.18
CA TYR A 142 -6.23 -1.40 -11.57
C TYR A 142 -6.15 -0.48 -10.35
N GLU A 143 -7.31 0.00 -9.90
CA GLU A 143 -7.41 0.79 -8.68
C GLU A 143 -8.54 0.32 -7.76
N LYS A 144 -8.37 0.61 -6.48
CA LYS A 144 -9.40 0.50 -5.43
C LYS A 144 -9.53 1.86 -4.74
N VAL A 145 -10.73 2.44 -4.78
CA VAL A 145 -11.05 3.66 -4.06
C VAL A 145 -11.54 3.28 -2.67
N ARG A 146 -10.76 3.62 -1.64
CA ARG A 146 -10.98 3.22 -0.24
C ARG A 146 -11.37 4.40 0.66
N PHE A 147 -11.85 5.49 0.10
CA PHE A 147 -12.40 6.65 0.80
C PHE A 147 -13.83 6.93 0.31
N GLU A 148 -14.59 7.68 1.09
CA GLU A 148 -15.96 8.03 0.73
C GLU A 148 -15.98 8.91 -0.53
N SER A 149 -16.61 8.42 -1.58
CA SER A 149 -16.72 9.10 -2.87
C SER A 149 -17.85 8.53 -3.72
N LYS A 150 -18.15 9.20 -4.84
CA LYS A 150 -19.08 8.70 -5.87
C LYS A 150 -18.36 7.90 -6.97
N LEU A 151 -17.05 7.69 -6.85
CA LEU A 151 -16.25 6.94 -7.82
C LEU A 151 -16.56 5.44 -7.71
N PRO A 152 -16.34 4.67 -8.79
CA PRO A 152 -16.36 3.21 -8.73
C PRO A 152 -15.36 2.72 -7.67
N ILE A 153 -15.77 1.71 -6.90
CA ILE A 153 -14.94 1.10 -5.86
C ILE A 153 -13.67 0.47 -6.48
N SER A 154 -13.79 -0.05 -7.70
CA SER A 154 -12.71 -0.70 -8.44
C SER A 154 -12.82 -0.38 -9.92
N SER A 155 -11.70 -0.16 -10.58
CA SER A 155 -11.63 0.07 -12.03
C SER A 155 -10.29 -0.36 -12.62
N HIS A 156 -10.31 -0.73 -13.90
CA HIS A 156 -9.12 -0.81 -14.73
C HIS A 156 -8.71 0.62 -15.14
N ILE A 157 -7.44 0.99 -15.00
CA ILE A 157 -6.99 2.39 -15.17
C ILE A 157 -6.05 2.60 -16.34
N TYR A 158 -5.24 1.60 -16.70
CA TYR A 158 -4.45 1.66 -17.94
C TYR A 158 -3.96 0.29 -18.39
N GLY A 159 -3.49 0.21 -19.66
CA GLY A 159 -2.79 -0.93 -20.23
C GLY A 159 -3.69 -2.12 -20.55
N LYS A 160 -3.13 -3.32 -20.48
CA LYS A 160 -3.85 -4.57 -20.77
C LYS A 160 -4.79 -4.93 -19.61
N VAL A 161 -5.93 -5.52 -19.96
CA VAL A 161 -6.84 -6.12 -18.97
C VAL A 161 -6.28 -7.48 -18.56
N ALA A 162 -6.29 -7.77 -17.26
CA ALA A 162 -5.88 -9.06 -16.73
C ALA A 162 -6.83 -10.18 -17.18
N PRO A 163 -6.34 -11.42 -17.35
CA PRO A 163 -7.18 -12.56 -17.65
C PRO A 163 -8.27 -12.77 -16.60
N GLU A 164 -9.44 -13.25 -16.99
CA GLU A 164 -10.54 -13.56 -16.06
C GLU A 164 -10.13 -14.55 -14.96
N LYS A 165 -9.36 -15.59 -15.33
CA LYS A 165 -8.74 -16.55 -14.41
C LYS A 165 -7.30 -16.19 -14.19
N PHE A 166 -7.07 -15.12 -13.41
CA PHE A 166 -5.73 -14.64 -13.14
C PHE A 166 -5.12 -15.37 -11.96
N ILE A 167 -4.00 -16.05 -12.21
CA ILE A 167 -3.28 -16.86 -11.21
C ILE A 167 -1.97 -16.17 -10.87
N ILE A 168 -1.70 -16.07 -9.57
CA ILE A 168 -0.40 -15.64 -9.02
C ILE A 168 0.27 -16.80 -8.28
N LEU A 169 1.56 -16.66 -8.05
CA LEU A 169 2.32 -17.54 -7.17
C LEU A 169 2.63 -16.83 -5.85
N GLU A 170 2.56 -17.57 -4.76
CA GLU A 170 3.10 -17.17 -3.46
C GLU A 170 3.73 -18.41 -2.80
N ASN A 171 5.03 -18.35 -2.54
CA ASN A 171 5.82 -19.48 -2.05
C ASN A 171 5.65 -20.75 -2.92
N GLY A 172 5.55 -20.60 -4.25
CA GLY A 172 5.29 -21.69 -5.20
C GLY A 172 3.84 -22.19 -5.27
N VAL A 173 2.96 -21.74 -4.38
CA VAL A 173 1.54 -22.11 -4.38
C VAL A 173 0.75 -21.19 -5.30
N LYS A 174 -0.16 -21.77 -6.08
CA LYS A 174 -1.02 -21.04 -7.03
C LYS A 174 -2.28 -20.53 -6.34
N TYR A 175 -2.55 -19.23 -6.48
CA TYR A 175 -3.79 -18.60 -6.02
C TYR A 175 -4.46 -17.84 -7.14
N GLN A 176 -5.79 -18.01 -7.29
CA GLN A 176 -6.57 -17.16 -8.17
C GLN A 176 -6.89 -15.83 -7.48
N VAL A 177 -6.71 -14.73 -8.22
CA VAL A 177 -6.97 -13.37 -7.73
C VAL A 177 -7.89 -12.61 -8.69
N PHE A 178 -8.54 -11.56 -8.14
CA PHE A 178 -9.53 -10.76 -8.84
C PHE A 178 -9.18 -9.29 -8.67
N LEU A 179 -8.63 -8.65 -9.71
CA LEU A 179 -8.14 -7.27 -9.61
C LEU A 179 -9.27 -6.24 -9.69
N ASN A 180 -10.35 -6.56 -10.38
CA ASN A 180 -11.48 -5.64 -10.61
C ASN A 180 -12.80 -6.13 -9.99
N ASP A 181 -12.73 -6.82 -8.86
CA ASP A 181 -13.90 -7.28 -8.12
C ASP A 181 -13.95 -6.68 -6.72
N GLY A 182 -14.82 -5.69 -6.53
CA GLY A 182 -14.99 -4.98 -5.25
C GLY A 182 -13.68 -4.49 -4.64
N LEU A 183 -13.57 -4.47 -3.30
CA LEU A 183 -12.39 -4.01 -2.58
C LEU A 183 -11.30 -5.07 -2.38
N MET A 184 -11.65 -6.34 -2.50
CA MET A 184 -10.75 -7.45 -2.17
C MET A 184 -10.21 -8.10 -3.45
N THR A 185 -9.07 -8.77 -3.34
CA THR A 185 -8.41 -9.43 -4.48
C THR A 185 -8.42 -10.96 -4.39
N GLY A 186 -8.93 -11.51 -3.28
CA GLY A 186 -8.93 -12.95 -3.04
C GLY A 186 -7.78 -13.43 -2.13
N ILE A 187 -6.75 -12.62 -1.90
CA ILE A 187 -5.63 -12.94 -1.00
C ILE A 187 -5.15 -11.70 -0.26
N PHE A 188 -4.69 -11.88 0.97
CA PHE A 188 -4.04 -10.83 1.77
C PHE A 188 -2.52 -11.01 1.71
N LEU A 189 -1.82 -10.14 0.97
CA LEU A 189 -0.38 -10.26 0.71
C LEU A 189 0.49 -10.07 1.97
N ASP A 190 -0.02 -9.36 2.99
CA ASP A 190 0.66 -9.16 4.28
C ASP A 190 0.78 -10.43 5.13
N GLN A 191 0.05 -11.50 4.77
CA GLN A 191 0.11 -12.81 5.43
C GLN A 191 1.05 -13.81 4.75
N HIS A 192 1.85 -13.36 3.79
CA HIS A 192 2.78 -14.18 3.00
C HIS A 192 3.71 -15.04 3.85
N GLU A 193 4.39 -14.44 4.83
CA GLU A 193 5.36 -15.14 5.69
C GLU A 193 4.69 -16.22 6.54
N VAL A 194 3.47 -15.95 7.05
CA VAL A 194 2.73 -16.91 7.86
C VAL A 194 2.30 -18.11 7.02
N ARG A 195 1.84 -17.87 5.80
CA ARG A 195 1.51 -18.97 4.87
C ARG A 195 2.75 -19.75 4.44
N GLY A 196 3.88 -19.07 4.25
CA GLY A 196 5.18 -19.71 4.00
C GLY A 196 5.58 -20.65 5.15
N ALA A 197 5.49 -20.21 6.39
CA ALA A 197 5.77 -21.02 7.56
C ALA A 197 4.86 -22.26 7.68
N LEU A 198 3.56 -22.13 7.34
CA LEU A 198 2.64 -23.28 7.29
C LEU A 198 3.06 -24.28 6.20
N LEU A 199 3.44 -23.78 5.03
CA LEU A 199 3.89 -24.61 3.93
C LEU A 199 5.19 -25.38 4.26
N GLU A 200 6.15 -24.73 4.88
CA GLU A 200 7.49 -25.27 5.05
C GLU A 200 7.64 -26.18 6.26
N TYR A 201 7.04 -25.84 7.42
CA TYR A 201 7.34 -26.58 8.66
C TYR A 201 6.21 -26.63 9.71
N LEU A 202 5.20 -25.77 9.68
CA LEU A 202 4.19 -25.73 10.75
C LEU A 202 3.05 -26.72 10.55
N ALA A 203 2.64 -27.02 9.29
CA ALA A 203 1.44 -27.79 9.01
C ALA A 203 1.64 -29.31 8.91
N ALA A 204 2.86 -29.77 8.64
CA ALA A 204 3.15 -31.20 8.37
C ALA A 204 2.63 -32.13 9.46
N GLY A 205 1.73 -33.05 9.08
CA GLY A 205 1.11 -34.04 9.96
C GLY A 205 0.16 -33.49 11.04
N LYS A 206 -0.21 -32.21 10.98
CA LYS A 206 -1.12 -31.56 11.93
C LYS A 206 -2.55 -31.52 11.42
N ASP A 207 -3.51 -31.55 12.35
CA ASP A 207 -4.89 -31.17 12.10
C ASP A 207 -5.00 -29.64 12.21
N ILE A 208 -5.43 -28.97 11.16
CA ILE A 208 -5.48 -27.50 11.07
C ILE A 208 -6.93 -27.01 11.06
N LEU A 209 -7.30 -26.19 12.04
CA LEU A 209 -8.56 -25.48 12.06
C LEU A 209 -8.36 -24.04 11.56
N ASN A 210 -8.92 -23.72 10.40
CA ASN A 210 -8.88 -22.38 9.82
C ASN A 210 -10.21 -21.65 10.08
N LEU A 211 -10.22 -20.72 11.05
CA LEU A 211 -11.36 -19.87 11.37
C LEU A 211 -11.29 -18.58 10.54
N PHE A 212 -12.46 -18.06 10.11
CA PHE A 212 -12.57 -16.87 9.25
C PHE A 212 -11.78 -17.02 7.94
N SER A 213 -11.94 -18.17 7.30
CA SER A 213 -11.04 -18.66 6.24
C SER A 213 -11.01 -17.80 4.96
N TYR A 214 -11.98 -16.93 4.75
CA TYR A 214 -12.12 -16.10 3.53
C TYR A 214 -12.09 -16.99 2.28
N THR A 215 -11.04 -16.89 1.43
CA THR A 215 -10.82 -17.73 0.24
C THR A 215 -10.08 -19.03 0.55
N ALA A 216 -9.87 -19.32 1.81
CA ALA A 216 -9.15 -20.50 2.30
C ALA A 216 -7.64 -20.54 1.92
N ALA A 217 -6.99 -19.39 1.66
CA ALA A 217 -5.57 -19.36 1.30
C ALA A 217 -4.66 -20.03 2.35
N PHE A 218 -4.98 -19.88 3.65
CA PHE A 218 -4.27 -20.59 4.72
C PHE A 218 -4.49 -22.10 4.69
N SER A 219 -5.73 -22.56 4.38
CA SER A 219 -6.01 -23.98 4.25
C SER A 219 -5.26 -24.60 3.08
N VAL A 220 -5.17 -23.88 1.96
CA VAL A 220 -4.38 -24.31 0.79
C VAL A 220 -2.90 -24.44 1.15
N ALA A 221 -2.30 -23.42 1.78
CA ALA A 221 -0.92 -23.46 2.22
C ALA A 221 -0.66 -24.62 3.21
N SER A 222 -1.58 -24.81 4.18
CA SER A 222 -1.48 -25.91 5.15
C SER A 222 -1.56 -27.29 4.49
N ALA A 223 -2.50 -27.50 3.57
CA ALA A 223 -2.64 -28.77 2.86
C ALA A 223 -1.41 -29.05 1.98
N MET A 224 -0.87 -28.05 1.29
CA MET A 224 0.38 -28.17 0.53
C MET A 224 1.59 -28.44 1.42
N GLY A 225 1.57 -27.95 2.67
CA GLY A 225 2.56 -28.22 3.71
C GLY A 225 2.40 -29.55 4.45
N GLY A 226 1.46 -30.42 3.99
CA GLY A 226 1.25 -31.77 4.54
C GLY A 226 0.39 -31.83 5.79
N ALA A 227 -0.55 -30.89 5.99
CA ALA A 227 -1.62 -31.03 6.97
C ALA A 227 -2.50 -32.26 6.68
N LYS A 228 -3.09 -32.85 7.76
CA LYS A 228 -3.99 -33.99 7.66
C LYS A 228 -5.41 -33.55 7.31
#